data_ffd45ff10c8d0830f2bc53ebbf777d21
#
_entry.id   ffd45ff10c8d0830f2bc53ebbf777d21
#
_cell.length_a   1.000
_cell.length_b   1.000
_cell.length_c   1.000
_cell.angle_alpha   90.00
_cell.angle_beta   90.00
_cell.angle_gamma   90.00
#
_symmetry.space_group_name_H-M   'P 1'
#
loop_
_entity.id
_entity.type
_entity.pdbx_description
1 polymer ?
#
loop_
_entity_poly.entity_id
_entity_poly.type
_entity_poly.pdbx_seq_one_letter_code
_entity_poly.pdbx_strand_id
1 'polypeptide(L)'
;MGKPVQLYFRRTGKGFPLVILHGLYGSSDNWMTIARQLSAQYDVIVPDLRNHGRSPHHPVHTYAQMREDVIELLNTLHIKQCIMLGHSMGGKIAMQIASEAPGRLQKLVVVDIAPVNYSSLTNFSHIATQHLNMMHSLLNTDLNSFTRHEDIVRYWKKDIPDINTCQFLLKNLQRKNKSFEWRINLRALAQHLPHVLNGTDTFSENPVIHVPTLFVKGENSDYLQPEMFSQIKTFFKTLQITIIPDAGHWLHVEQPERLLETVKIFFEKE
;
A
#
# COMPACT_ATOMS: atom_id res chain seq x y z
N MET A 1 -3.24 -22.71 5.98
CA MET A 1 -3.12 -21.25 6.04
C MET A 1 -3.04 -20.83 7.51
N GLY A 2 -2.18 -19.84 7.86
CA GLY A 2 -2.12 -19.33 9.23
C GLY A 2 -3.39 -18.54 9.58
N LYS A 3 -3.68 -18.40 10.90
CA LYS A 3 -4.82 -17.58 11.35
C LYS A 3 -4.57 -16.11 11.00
N PRO A 4 -5.62 -15.34 10.61
CA PRO A 4 -5.53 -13.90 10.45
C PRO A 4 -5.04 -13.23 11.73
N VAL A 5 -4.30 -12.12 11.59
CA VAL A 5 -3.91 -11.29 12.72
C VAL A 5 -4.94 -10.16 12.92
N GLN A 6 -5.16 -9.77 14.15
CA GLN A 6 -6.03 -8.64 14.45
C GLN A 6 -5.29 -7.33 14.09
N LEU A 7 -5.72 -6.68 13.01
CA LEU A 7 -5.10 -5.44 12.56
C LEU A 7 -5.46 -4.27 13.48
N TYR A 8 -4.46 -3.45 13.81
CA TYR A 8 -4.71 -2.11 14.31
C TYR A 8 -5.28 -1.25 13.18
N PHE A 9 -6.21 -0.36 13.47
CA PHE A 9 -6.75 0.58 12.49
C PHE A 9 -7.11 1.92 13.13
N ARG A 10 -7.13 2.95 12.30
CA ARG A 10 -7.74 4.24 12.61
C ARG A 10 -9.07 4.34 11.89
N ARG A 11 -10.06 4.96 12.55
CA ARG A 11 -11.40 5.18 11.98
C ARG A 11 -11.83 6.62 12.21
N THR A 12 -12.38 7.26 11.19
CA THR A 12 -12.82 8.64 11.25
C THR A 12 -13.99 8.87 10.28
N GLY A 13 -14.92 9.75 10.65
CA GLY A 13 -16.10 10.04 9.85
C GLY A 13 -17.27 9.11 10.12
N LYS A 14 -18.30 9.25 9.31
CA LYS A 14 -19.54 8.44 9.29
C LYS A 14 -20.02 8.34 7.86
N GLY A 15 -20.81 7.33 7.54
CA GLY A 15 -21.37 7.13 6.21
C GLY A 15 -21.03 5.76 5.65
N PHE A 16 -20.93 5.66 4.31
CA PHE A 16 -20.57 4.40 3.68
C PHE A 16 -19.10 4.06 3.97
N PRO A 17 -18.76 2.78 4.30
CA PRO A 17 -17.41 2.41 4.65
C PRO A 17 -16.42 2.59 3.50
N LEU A 18 -15.29 3.22 3.79
CA LEU A 18 -14.14 3.38 2.90
C LEU A 18 -12.88 2.85 3.59
N VAL A 19 -12.27 1.81 3.03
CA VAL A 19 -11.05 1.22 3.57
C VAL A 19 -9.86 1.66 2.74
N ILE A 20 -8.80 2.16 3.40
CA ILE A 20 -7.57 2.59 2.74
C ILE A 20 -6.41 1.68 3.16
N LEU A 21 -5.81 0.97 2.21
CA LEU A 21 -4.69 0.05 2.42
C LEU A 21 -3.37 0.70 1.96
N HIS A 22 -2.42 0.80 2.86
CA HIS A 22 -1.10 1.39 2.58
C HIS A 22 -0.16 0.44 1.82
N GLY A 23 0.91 0.98 1.25
CA GLY A 23 1.98 0.23 0.58
C GLY A 23 3.04 -0.31 1.55
N LEU A 24 4.03 -1.02 1.01
CA LEU A 24 5.18 -1.53 1.74
C LEU A 24 5.91 -0.37 2.46
N TYR A 25 6.38 -0.60 3.67
CA TYR A 25 6.97 0.38 4.60
C TYR A 25 6.01 1.51 5.04
N GLY A 26 4.73 1.45 4.66
CA GLY A 26 3.72 2.42 5.06
C GLY A 26 3.02 2.06 6.37
N SER A 27 2.09 2.92 6.76
CA SER A 27 1.16 2.72 7.88
C SER A 27 -0.06 3.62 7.72
N SER A 28 -1.04 3.47 8.59
CA SER A 28 -2.20 4.37 8.66
C SER A 28 -1.82 5.85 8.79
N ASP A 29 -0.69 6.15 9.44
CA ASP A 29 -0.21 7.53 9.63
C ASP A 29 0.03 8.25 8.30
N ASN A 30 0.42 7.54 7.23
CA ASN A 30 0.68 8.12 5.92
C ASN A 30 -0.59 8.62 5.21
N TRP A 31 -1.74 8.05 5.55
CA TRP A 31 -3.00 8.30 4.87
C TRP A 31 -3.96 9.23 5.62
N MET A 32 -3.59 9.66 6.85
CA MET A 32 -4.51 10.42 7.70
C MET A 32 -4.93 11.78 7.13
N THR A 33 -4.08 12.43 6.33
CA THR A 33 -4.46 13.69 5.66
C THR A 33 -5.61 13.47 4.68
N ILE A 34 -5.50 12.46 3.82
CA ILE A 34 -6.55 12.08 2.85
C ILE A 34 -7.78 11.53 3.59
N ALA A 35 -7.57 10.67 4.60
CA ALA A 35 -8.66 10.10 5.39
C ALA A 35 -9.54 11.17 6.06
N ARG A 36 -8.94 12.21 6.63
CA ARG A 36 -9.69 13.35 7.24
C ARG A 36 -10.52 14.09 6.21
N GLN A 37 -10.02 14.30 5.00
CA GLN A 37 -10.77 14.99 3.94
C GLN A 37 -11.94 14.15 3.42
N LEU A 38 -11.77 12.82 3.36
CA LEU A 38 -12.83 11.89 2.93
C LEU A 38 -13.85 11.62 4.06
N SER A 39 -13.46 11.82 5.32
CA SER A 39 -14.32 11.56 6.48
C SER A 39 -15.54 12.51 6.59
N ALA A 40 -15.59 13.55 5.78
CA ALA A 40 -16.78 14.39 5.66
C ALA A 40 -18.00 13.64 5.07
N GLN A 41 -17.76 12.58 4.27
CA GLN A 41 -18.81 11.85 3.55
C GLN A 41 -18.76 10.34 3.80
N TYR A 42 -17.62 9.80 4.26
CA TYR A 42 -17.37 8.37 4.41
C TYR A 42 -16.97 8.01 5.84
N ASP A 43 -17.27 6.78 6.23
CA ASP A 43 -16.69 6.14 7.41
C ASP A 43 -15.35 5.54 7.01
N VAL A 44 -14.26 6.29 7.21
CA VAL A 44 -12.94 5.95 6.70
C VAL A 44 -12.17 5.10 7.71
N ILE A 45 -11.78 3.91 7.28
CA ILE A 45 -11.00 2.94 8.05
C ILE A 45 -9.62 2.77 7.40
N VAL A 46 -8.56 3.02 8.16
CA VAL A 46 -7.17 2.92 7.67
C VAL A 46 -6.42 1.95 8.57
N PRO A 47 -6.32 0.66 8.21
CA PRO A 47 -5.56 -0.31 8.98
C PRO A 47 -4.05 -0.12 8.77
N ASP A 48 -3.28 -0.49 9.80
CA ASP A 48 -1.89 -0.88 9.63
C ASP A 48 -1.90 -2.36 9.22
N LEU A 49 -1.31 -2.70 8.09
CA LEU A 49 -1.20 -4.08 7.63
C LEU A 49 -0.25 -4.87 8.53
N ARG A 50 -0.36 -6.23 8.55
CA ARG A 50 0.57 -7.07 9.34
C ARG A 50 2.02 -6.65 9.11
N ASN A 51 2.83 -6.75 10.14
CA ASN A 51 4.25 -6.37 10.12
C ASN A 51 4.53 -4.86 9.98
N HIS A 52 3.50 -4.01 10.00
CA HIS A 52 3.62 -2.56 9.89
C HIS A 52 2.92 -1.83 11.04
N GLY A 53 3.43 -0.64 11.36
CA GLY A 53 2.81 0.29 12.28
C GLY A 53 2.58 -0.29 13.67
N ARG A 54 1.30 -0.35 14.09
CA ARG A 54 0.86 -0.88 15.39
C ARG A 54 0.23 -2.26 15.29
N SER A 55 0.13 -2.81 14.08
CA SER A 55 -0.37 -4.17 13.87
C SER A 55 0.64 -5.22 14.32
N PRO A 56 0.17 -6.44 14.66
CA PRO A 56 1.04 -7.50 15.13
C PRO A 56 2.14 -7.86 14.14
N HIS A 57 3.33 -8.15 14.67
CA HIS A 57 4.41 -8.76 13.92
C HIS A 57 4.15 -10.26 13.75
N HIS A 58 4.37 -10.77 12.53
CA HIS A 58 4.16 -12.16 12.18
C HIS A 58 5.28 -12.64 11.23
N PRO A 59 5.78 -13.87 11.32
CA PRO A 59 6.85 -14.34 10.43
C PRO A 59 6.43 -14.42 8.96
N VAL A 60 5.14 -14.63 8.67
CA VAL A 60 4.61 -14.72 7.30
C VAL A 60 4.09 -13.37 6.82
N HIS A 61 4.51 -12.96 5.60
CA HIS A 61 4.12 -11.71 4.95
C HIS A 61 3.82 -11.96 3.47
N THR A 62 2.70 -12.62 3.19
CA THR A 62 2.24 -12.95 1.83
C THR A 62 0.92 -12.23 1.52
N TYR A 63 0.64 -12.01 0.24
CA TYR A 63 -0.61 -11.37 -0.19
C TYR A 63 -1.84 -12.11 0.29
N ALA A 64 -1.85 -13.45 0.19
CA ALA A 64 -2.95 -14.28 0.67
C ALA A 64 -3.25 -14.06 2.16
N GLN A 65 -2.20 -13.99 3.00
CA GLN A 65 -2.39 -13.77 4.43
C GLN A 65 -2.81 -12.33 4.76
N MET A 66 -2.27 -11.33 4.05
CA MET A 66 -2.68 -9.93 4.20
C MET A 66 -4.14 -9.71 3.77
N ARG A 67 -4.58 -10.39 2.71
CA ARG A 67 -5.99 -10.40 2.28
C ARG A 67 -6.90 -10.96 3.37
N GLU A 68 -6.54 -12.11 3.95
CA GLU A 68 -7.33 -12.72 5.05
C GLU A 68 -7.43 -11.79 6.26
N ASP A 69 -6.36 -11.07 6.61
CA ASP A 69 -6.39 -10.09 7.70
C ASP A 69 -7.39 -8.95 7.41
N VAL A 70 -7.40 -8.45 6.17
CA VAL A 70 -8.32 -7.37 5.78
C VAL A 70 -9.77 -7.89 5.78
N ILE A 71 -10.03 -9.08 5.28
CA ILE A 71 -11.37 -9.69 5.32
C ILE A 71 -11.83 -9.89 6.76
N GLU A 72 -10.95 -10.37 7.65
CA GLU A 72 -11.27 -10.54 9.07
C GLU A 72 -11.54 -9.19 9.75
N LEU A 73 -10.79 -8.14 9.42
CA LEU A 73 -11.09 -6.78 9.88
C LEU A 73 -12.50 -6.34 9.47
N LEU A 74 -12.87 -6.55 8.19
CA LEU A 74 -14.23 -6.21 7.71
C LEU A 74 -15.30 -7.01 8.45
N ASN A 75 -15.06 -8.29 8.73
CA ASN A 75 -15.98 -9.16 9.49
C ASN A 75 -16.14 -8.67 10.93
N THR A 76 -15.04 -8.39 11.61
CA THR A 76 -15.01 -7.88 12.99
C THR A 76 -15.74 -6.55 13.12
N LEU A 77 -15.65 -5.68 12.10
CA LEU A 77 -16.35 -4.40 12.04
C LEU A 77 -17.80 -4.50 11.51
N HIS A 78 -18.27 -5.71 11.20
CA HIS A 78 -19.57 -5.97 10.58
C HIS A 78 -19.81 -5.22 9.27
N ILE A 79 -18.74 -4.94 8.51
CA ILE A 79 -18.79 -4.27 7.22
C ILE A 79 -19.05 -5.33 6.15
N LYS A 80 -20.25 -5.34 5.60
CA LYS A 80 -20.64 -6.27 4.52
C LYS A 80 -20.03 -5.88 3.18
N GLN A 81 -20.04 -4.58 2.88
CA GLN A 81 -19.53 -4.00 1.64
C GLN A 81 -18.87 -2.64 1.91
N CYS A 82 -17.80 -2.32 1.19
CA CYS A 82 -17.08 -1.05 1.30
C CYS A 82 -16.57 -0.56 -0.06
N ILE A 83 -16.17 0.71 -0.12
CA ILE A 83 -15.22 1.19 -1.12
C ILE A 83 -13.82 0.84 -0.61
N MET A 84 -12.93 0.40 -1.49
CA MET A 84 -11.55 0.11 -1.09
C MET A 84 -10.56 0.90 -1.96
N LEU A 85 -9.62 1.57 -1.30
CA LEU A 85 -8.49 2.25 -1.93
C LEU A 85 -7.21 1.56 -1.47
N GLY A 86 -6.43 1.04 -2.41
CA GLY A 86 -5.15 0.41 -2.11
C GLY A 86 -3.99 1.04 -2.88
N HIS A 87 -2.91 1.34 -2.16
CA HIS A 87 -1.68 1.86 -2.76
C HIS A 87 -0.62 0.76 -2.81
N SER A 88 0.03 0.59 -3.97
CA SER A 88 1.16 -0.32 -4.14
C SER A 88 0.82 -1.73 -3.61
N MET A 89 1.53 -2.27 -2.62
CA MET A 89 1.22 -3.52 -1.94
C MET A 89 -0.26 -3.61 -1.51
N GLY A 90 -0.81 -2.54 -0.92
CA GLY A 90 -2.24 -2.46 -0.55
C GLY A 90 -3.16 -2.53 -1.76
N GLY A 91 -2.74 -2.02 -2.91
CA GLY A 91 -3.46 -2.14 -4.18
C GLY A 91 -3.55 -3.59 -4.66
N LYS A 92 -2.47 -4.36 -4.53
CA LYS A 92 -2.48 -5.79 -4.85
C LYS A 92 -3.42 -6.57 -3.94
N ILE A 93 -3.42 -6.28 -2.63
CA ILE A 93 -4.37 -6.89 -1.69
C ILE A 93 -5.82 -6.55 -2.09
N ALA A 94 -6.09 -5.29 -2.39
CA ALA A 94 -7.43 -4.83 -2.79
C ALA A 94 -7.92 -5.49 -4.09
N MET A 95 -7.02 -5.66 -5.07
CA MET A 95 -7.31 -6.38 -6.30
C MET A 95 -7.60 -7.86 -6.06
N GLN A 96 -6.89 -8.54 -5.15
CA GLN A 96 -7.21 -9.93 -4.76
C GLN A 96 -8.61 -10.02 -4.14
N ILE A 97 -8.98 -9.08 -3.26
CA ILE A 97 -10.33 -9.04 -2.66
C ILE A 97 -11.38 -8.83 -3.75
N ALA A 98 -11.12 -7.95 -4.72
CA ALA A 98 -12.04 -7.72 -5.83
C ALA A 98 -12.23 -8.97 -6.72
N SER A 99 -11.20 -9.80 -6.86
CA SER A 99 -11.24 -11.04 -7.63
C SER A 99 -11.96 -12.18 -6.88
N GLU A 100 -11.63 -12.37 -5.60
CA GLU A 100 -12.04 -13.57 -4.85
C GLU A 100 -13.31 -13.34 -4.00
N ALA A 101 -13.58 -12.08 -3.62
CA ALA A 101 -14.74 -11.70 -2.83
C ALA A 101 -15.39 -10.41 -3.37
N PRO A 102 -15.80 -10.35 -4.66
CA PRO A 102 -16.29 -9.12 -5.29
C PRO A 102 -17.47 -8.49 -4.58
N GLY A 103 -18.33 -9.28 -3.94
CA GLY A 103 -19.47 -8.78 -3.15
C GLY A 103 -19.09 -7.95 -1.94
N ARG A 104 -17.82 -7.95 -1.52
CA ARG A 104 -17.31 -7.10 -0.43
C ARG A 104 -17.00 -5.67 -0.89
N LEU A 105 -16.93 -5.41 -2.20
CA LEU A 105 -16.54 -4.13 -2.75
C LEU A 105 -17.67 -3.50 -3.58
N GLN A 106 -17.98 -2.24 -3.30
CA GLN A 106 -18.81 -1.40 -4.15
C GLN A 106 -17.98 -0.76 -5.26
N LYS A 107 -16.82 -0.24 -4.92
CA LYS A 107 -15.84 0.36 -5.84
C LYS A 107 -14.42 0.05 -5.38
N LEU A 108 -13.50 0.07 -6.32
CA LEU A 108 -12.06 -0.15 -6.08
C LEU A 108 -11.25 1.01 -6.66
N VAL A 109 -10.31 1.52 -5.88
CA VAL A 109 -9.26 2.44 -6.36
C VAL A 109 -7.91 1.78 -6.15
N VAL A 110 -7.15 1.65 -7.22
CA VAL A 110 -5.79 1.10 -7.22
C VAL A 110 -4.80 2.22 -7.52
N VAL A 111 -3.96 2.56 -6.55
CA VAL A 111 -3.00 3.64 -6.67
C VAL A 111 -1.63 3.08 -6.96
N ASP A 112 -1.16 3.36 -8.15
CA ASP A 112 0.19 3.21 -8.68
C ASP A 112 0.79 1.79 -8.56
N ILE A 113 0.02 0.79 -8.97
CA ILE A 113 0.45 -0.60 -9.08
C ILE A 113 -0.39 -1.33 -10.13
N ALA A 114 0.18 -2.32 -10.80
CA ALA A 114 -0.52 -3.15 -11.79
C ALA A 114 -0.72 -4.60 -11.30
N PRO A 115 -1.74 -5.31 -11.84
CA PRO A 115 -1.99 -6.73 -11.58
C PRO A 115 -1.05 -7.63 -12.41
N VAL A 116 0.24 -7.38 -12.37
CA VAL A 116 1.24 -8.10 -13.15
C VAL A 116 2.30 -8.75 -12.27
N ASN A 117 2.94 -9.77 -12.81
CA ASN A 117 4.17 -10.29 -12.22
C ASN A 117 5.34 -9.38 -12.64
N TYR A 118 5.81 -8.60 -11.69
CA TYR A 118 6.88 -7.64 -11.96
C TYR A 118 8.23 -8.30 -12.27
N SER A 119 8.51 -9.53 -11.80
CA SER A 119 9.75 -10.22 -12.11
C SER A 119 9.90 -10.59 -13.59
N SER A 120 8.78 -10.64 -14.33
CA SER A 120 8.78 -10.91 -15.77
C SER A 120 9.04 -9.67 -16.64
N LEU A 121 9.09 -8.48 -16.03
CA LEU A 121 9.28 -7.22 -16.75
C LEU A 121 10.74 -6.86 -16.86
N THR A 122 11.23 -6.61 -18.09
CA THR A 122 12.63 -6.30 -18.37
C THR A 122 13.16 -5.05 -17.64
N ASN A 123 12.27 -4.09 -17.38
CA ASN A 123 12.62 -2.81 -16.75
C ASN A 123 12.44 -2.81 -15.22
N PHE A 124 12.02 -3.92 -14.62
CA PHE A 124 11.75 -3.97 -13.18
C PHE A 124 13.00 -4.17 -12.32
N SER A 125 14.12 -4.57 -12.92
CA SER A 125 15.36 -4.87 -12.19
C SER A 125 15.86 -3.70 -11.32
N HIS A 126 15.66 -2.45 -11.77
CA HIS A 126 16.11 -1.28 -10.99
C HIS A 126 15.22 -1.04 -9.75
N ILE A 127 13.90 -1.22 -9.85
CA ILE A 127 12.98 -1.12 -8.69
C ILE A 127 13.33 -2.19 -7.66
N ALA A 128 13.52 -3.44 -8.12
CA ALA A 128 13.93 -4.53 -7.24
C ALA A 128 15.26 -4.22 -6.54
N THR A 129 16.25 -3.69 -7.28
CA THR A 129 17.54 -3.28 -6.74
C THR A 129 17.40 -2.16 -5.71
N GLN A 130 16.56 -1.15 -5.98
CA GLN A 130 16.28 -0.08 -5.01
C GLN A 130 15.70 -0.64 -3.71
N HIS A 131 14.70 -1.54 -3.78
CA HIS A 131 14.14 -2.18 -2.59
C HIS A 131 15.15 -3.04 -1.84
N LEU A 132 16.00 -3.78 -2.54
CA LEU A 132 17.05 -4.58 -1.92
C LEU A 132 18.07 -3.71 -1.20
N ASN A 133 18.55 -2.63 -1.82
CA ASN A 133 19.48 -1.68 -1.22
C ASN A 133 18.86 -1.00 0.01
N MET A 134 17.60 -0.57 -0.13
CA MET A 134 16.83 0.01 0.98
C MET A 134 16.72 -0.98 2.14
N MET A 135 16.28 -2.22 1.88
CA MET A 135 16.14 -3.25 2.91
C MET A 135 17.47 -3.57 3.58
N HIS A 136 18.55 -3.68 2.80
CA HIS A 136 19.90 -3.88 3.31
C HIS A 136 20.31 -2.74 4.26
N SER A 137 20.09 -1.48 3.86
CA SER A 137 20.42 -0.32 4.70
C SER A 137 19.62 -0.32 6.00
N LEU A 138 18.30 -0.61 5.94
CA LEU A 138 17.44 -0.67 7.13
C LEU A 138 17.88 -1.79 8.10
N LEU A 139 18.18 -2.99 7.59
CA LEU A 139 18.61 -4.14 8.40
C LEU A 139 19.96 -3.90 9.10
N ASN A 140 20.87 -3.16 8.46
CA ASN A 140 22.19 -2.84 8.99
C ASN A 140 22.22 -1.57 9.85
N THR A 141 21.08 -0.93 10.07
CA THR A 141 21.00 0.26 10.93
C THR A 141 20.97 -0.14 12.40
N ASP A 142 22.09 0.07 13.11
CA ASP A 142 22.09 -0.01 14.58
C ASP A 142 21.43 1.21 15.19
N LEU A 143 20.14 1.10 15.49
CA LEU A 143 19.34 2.18 16.04
C LEU A 143 19.82 2.69 17.40
N ASN A 144 20.62 1.90 18.14
CA ASN A 144 21.18 2.31 19.42
C ASN A 144 22.30 3.34 19.26
N SER A 145 22.91 3.39 18.09
CA SER A 145 23.99 4.35 17.76
C SER A 145 23.45 5.76 17.47
N PHE A 146 22.12 5.94 17.35
CA PHE A 146 21.53 7.20 16.94
C PHE A 146 20.60 7.77 18.03
N THR A 147 20.71 9.09 18.22
CA THR A 147 19.83 9.85 19.11
C THR A 147 18.95 10.86 18.36
N ARG A 148 19.26 11.12 17.09
CA ARG A 148 18.58 12.09 16.24
C ARG A 148 18.22 11.48 14.88
N HIS A 149 17.07 11.85 14.33
CA HIS A 149 16.60 11.40 13.02
C HIS A 149 17.51 11.86 11.88
N GLU A 150 18.08 13.06 11.99
CA GLU A 150 18.96 13.63 10.96
C GLU A 150 20.23 12.79 10.76
N ASP A 151 20.76 12.17 11.83
CA ASP A 151 21.94 11.31 11.74
C ASP A 151 21.61 9.98 11.08
N ILE A 152 20.41 9.43 11.30
CA ILE A 152 19.91 8.26 10.60
C ILE A 152 19.74 8.55 9.11
N VAL A 153 19.14 9.68 8.75
CA VAL A 153 18.99 10.08 7.35
C VAL A 153 20.35 10.22 6.68
N ARG A 154 21.34 10.84 7.35
CA ARG A 154 22.70 10.96 6.82
C ARG A 154 23.35 9.59 6.59
N TYR A 155 23.11 8.64 7.49
CA TYR A 155 23.59 7.27 7.34
C TYR A 155 22.93 6.58 6.13
N TRP A 156 21.58 6.68 6.00
CA TRP A 156 20.83 6.05 4.91
C TRP A 156 21.10 6.64 3.53
N LYS A 157 21.45 7.93 3.43
CA LYS A 157 21.71 8.60 2.13
C LYS A 157 22.83 7.95 1.30
N LYS A 158 23.65 7.10 1.87
CA LYS A 158 24.67 6.33 1.15
C LYS A 158 24.04 5.32 0.18
N ASP A 159 22.93 4.69 0.60
CA ASP A 159 22.25 3.62 -0.14
C ASP A 159 20.88 4.08 -0.67
N ILE A 160 20.30 5.12 -0.06
CA ILE A 160 18.98 5.69 -0.37
C ILE A 160 19.17 7.18 -0.67
N PRO A 161 19.51 7.56 -1.92
CA PRO A 161 19.83 8.95 -2.25
C PRO A 161 18.65 9.92 -2.10
N ASP A 162 17.41 9.43 -2.37
CA ASP A 162 16.22 10.27 -2.29
C ASP A 162 15.84 10.60 -0.85
N ILE A 163 15.81 11.90 -0.56
CA ILE A 163 15.50 12.41 0.78
C ILE A 163 14.05 12.13 1.19
N ASN A 164 13.12 12.16 0.25
CA ASN A 164 11.71 11.90 0.53
C ASN A 164 11.48 10.47 0.96
N THR A 165 12.19 9.52 0.32
CA THR A 165 12.24 8.11 0.72
C THR A 165 12.77 7.97 2.14
N CYS A 166 13.88 8.63 2.48
CA CYS A 166 14.40 8.61 3.85
C CYS A 166 13.39 9.16 4.86
N GLN A 167 12.73 10.28 4.57
CA GLN A 167 11.71 10.87 5.44
C GLN A 167 10.48 9.97 5.59
N PHE A 168 10.08 9.28 4.53
CA PHE A 168 9.02 8.29 4.59
C PHE A 168 9.39 7.12 5.50
N LEU A 169 10.60 6.58 5.36
CA LEU A 169 11.09 5.46 6.15
C LEU A 169 11.25 5.81 7.64
N LEU A 170 11.63 7.05 7.97
CA LEU A 170 11.72 7.51 9.35
C LEU A 170 10.41 7.37 10.13
N LYS A 171 9.26 7.41 9.47
CA LYS A 171 7.94 7.21 10.12
C LYS A 171 7.78 5.80 10.69
N ASN A 172 8.64 4.86 10.31
CA ASN A 172 8.70 3.52 10.88
C ASN A 172 9.55 3.41 12.14
N LEU A 173 10.11 4.51 12.59
CA LEU A 173 10.84 4.58 13.85
C LEU A 173 9.96 5.16 14.94
N GLN A 174 10.05 4.57 16.11
CA GLN A 174 9.53 5.18 17.33
C GLN A 174 10.65 5.35 18.35
N ARG A 175 10.54 6.39 19.17
CA ARG A 175 11.53 6.64 20.22
C ARG A 175 11.37 5.63 21.33
N LYS A 176 12.48 5.05 21.75
CA LYS A 176 12.58 4.16 22.90
C LYS A 176 13.75 4.60 23.80
N ASN A 177 13.42 5.18 24.94
CA ASN A 177 14.41 5.80 25.82
C ASN A 177 15.24 6.86 25.08
N LYS A 178 16.57 6.65 24.97
CA LYS A 178 17.51 7.56 24.28
C LYS A 178 17.78 7.17 22.82
N SER A 179 17.20 6.07 22.32
CA SER A 179 17.41 5.53 20.97
C SER A 179 16.10 5.38 20.21
N PHE A 180 16.10 4.56 19.16
CA PHE A 180 14.93 4.26 18.34
C PHE A 180 14.70 2.76 18.27
N GLU A 181 13.46 2.37 17.95
CA GLU A 181 13.11 1.00 17.58
C GLU A 181 12.19 0.98 16.36
N TRP A 182 12.22 -0.13 15.65
CA TRP A 182 11.39 -0.34 14.46
C TRP A 182 9.93 -0.62 14.82
N ARG A 183 9.02 0.06 14.15
CA ARG A 183 7.58 -0.24 14.14
C ARG A 183 7.20 -1.25 13.05
N ILE A 184 8.15 -1.63 12.20
CA ILE A 184 7.98 -2.64 11.16
C ILE A 184 8.81 -3.87 11.48
N ASN A 185 8.33 -5.04 11.05
CA ASN A 185 9.05 -6.30 11.19
C ASN A 185 10.02 -6.50 10.02
N LEU A 186 11.17 -5.81 10.06
CA LEU A 186 12.15 -5.85 8.98
C LEU A 186 12.56 -7.28 8.57
N ARG A 187 12.68 -8.21 9.54
CA ARG A 187 13.08 -9.59 9.24
C ARG A 187 12.04 -10.31 8.38
N ALA A 188 10.76 -10.21 8.75
CA ALA A 188 9.70 -10.82 7.97
C ALA A 188 9.55 -10.14 6.60
N LEU A 189 9.66 -8.79 6.54
CA LEU A 189 9.60 -8.05 5.28
C LEU A 189 10.76 -8.44 4.35
N ALA A 190 11.99 -8.54 4.86
CA ALA A 190 13.15 -8.95 4.08
C ALA A 190 13.01 -10.37 3.53
N GLN A 191 12.57 -11.32 4.37
CA GLN A 191 12.36 -12.71 3.97
C GLN A 191 11.33 -12.85 2.85
N HIS A 192 10.27 -12.02 2.87
CA HIS A 192 9.18 -12.06 1.89
C HIS A 192 9.29 -11.00 0.79
N LEU A 193 10.34 -10.18 0.78
CA LEU A 193 10.51 -9.09 -0.18
C LEU A 193 10.44 -9.57 -1.65
N PRO A 194 11.11 -10.66 -2.07
CA PRO A 194 10.97 -11.16 -3.44
C PRO A 194 9.52 -11.51 -3.80
N HIS A 195 8.77 -12.12 -2.88
CA HIS A 195 7.36 -12.45 -3.07
C HIS A 195 6.47 -11.19 -3.22
N VAL A 196 6.69 -10.19 -2.36
CA VAL A 196 5.95 -8.93 -2.40
C VAL A 196 6.24 -8.16 -3.70
N LEU A 197 7.51 -8.12 -4.12
CA LEU A 197 7.91 -7.46 -5.36
C LEU A 197 7.37 -8.20 -6.59
N ASN A 198 7.47 -9.51 -6.63
CA ASN A 198 6.98 -10.29 -7.77
C ASN A 198 5.47 -10.19 -7.92
N GLY A 199 4.72 -10.24 -6.81
CA GLY A 199 3.26 -10.17 -6.81
C GLY A 199 2.58 -11.30 -7.58
N THR A 200 3.24 -12.47 -7.66
CA THR A 200 2.82 -13.61 -8.48
C THR A 200 1.51 -14.26 -8.05
N ASP A 201 1.18 -14.16 -6.77
CA ASP A 201 0.01 -14.84 -6.19
C ASP A 201 -1.22 -13.93 -6.16
N THR A 202 -1.21 -12.84 -6.95
CA THR A 202 -2.27 -11.84 -6.86
C THR A 202 -3.56 -12.28 -7.56
N PHE A 203 -3.47 -13.15 -8.55
CA PHE A 203 -4.66 -13.58 -9.30
C PHE A 203 -4.62 -15.08 -9.62
N SER A 204 -5.77 -15.75 -9.45
CA SER A 204 -6.11 -16.96 -10.18
C SER A 204 -6.04 -16.71 -11.69
N GLU A 205 -5.85 -17.73 -12.50
CA GLU A 205 -5.75 -17.61 -13.94
C GLU A 205 -6.91 -16.78 -14.52
N ASN A 206 -6.57 -15.61 -15.10
CA ASN A 206 -7.47 -14.70 -15.82
C ASN A 206 -8.77 -14.30 -15.10
N PRO A 207 -8.72 -13.63 -13.95
CA PRO A 207 -9.94 -13.21 -13.26
C PRO A 207 -10.70 -12.16 -14.08
N VAL A 208 -12.03 -12.27 -14.07
CA VAL A 208 -12.90 -11.23 -14.62
C VAL A 208 -13.50 -10.43 -13.46
N ILE A 209 -13.06 -9.18 -13.30
CA ILE A 209 -13.47 -8.30 -12.21
C ILE A 209 -14.49 -7.29 -12.74
N HIS A 210 -15.71 -7.34 -12.21
CA HIS A 210 -16.82 -6.43 -12.57
C HIS A 210 -16.96 -5.23 -11.63
N VAL A 211 -16.25 -5.24 -10.50
CA VAL A 211 -16.24 -4.11 -9.55
C VAL A 211 -15.78 -2.84 -10.29
N PRO A 212 -16.54 -1.75 -10.25
CA PRO A 212 -16.10 -0.48 -10.82
C PRO A 212 -14.74 -0.07 -10.25
N THR A 213 -13.76 0.08 -11.13
CA THR A 213 -12.35 0.23 -10.73
C THR A 213 -11.70 1.45 -11.37
N LEU A 214 -11.02 2.24 -10.54
CA LEU A 214 -10.15 3.33 -10.96
C LEU A 214 -8.69 2.95 -10.68
N PHE A 215 -7.85 2.98 -11.72
CA PHE A 215 -6.39 2.98 -11.56
C PHE A 215 -5.87 4.42 -11.62
N VAL A 216 -5.04 4.78 -10.66
CA VAL A 216 -4.40 6.10 -10.60
C VAL A 216 -2.89 5.90 -10.74
N LYS A 217 -2.30 6.46 -11.78
CA LYS A 217 -0.87 6.42 -12.07
C LYS A 217 -0.23 7.75 -11.69
N GLY A 218 0.95 7.72 -11.05
CA GLY A 218 1.85 8.87 -11.02
C GLY A 218 2.58 9.01 -12.35
N GLU A 219 2.58 10.19 -12.94
CA GLU A 219 3.22 10.43 -14.25
C GLU A 219 4.66 9.92 -14.31
N ASN A 220 5.43 10.22 -13.25
CA ASN A 220 6.86 9.90 -13.12
C ASN A 220 7.11 8.54 -12.45
N SER A 221 6.06 7.72 -12.25
CA SER A 221 6.19 6.41 -11.61
C SER A 221 6.47 5.30 -12.61
N ASP A 222 7.35 4.38 -12.24
CA ASP A 222 7.69 3.18 -13.01
C ASP A 222 6.82 1.95 -12.65
N TYR A 223 5.95 2.05 -11.63
CA TYR A 223 5.16 0.92 -11.15
C TYR A 223 3.92 0.62 -11.99
N LEU A 224 3.33 1.62 -12.61
CA LEU A 224 2.17 1.48 -13.47
C LEU A 224 2.46 2.12 -14.83
N GLN A 225 2.98 1.34 -15.76
CA GLN A 225 3.36 1.82 -17.08
C GLN A 225 2.23 1.68 -18.10
N PRO A 226 2.14 2.58 -19.12
CA PRO A 226 1.10 2.53 -20.14
C PRO A 226 1.00 1.18 -20.87
N GLU A 227 2.12 0.47 -21.04
CA GLU A 227 2.20 -0.83 -21.69
C GLU A 227 1.38 -1.90 -20.93
N MET A 228 1.16 -1.71 -19.63
CA MET A 228 0.37 -2.61 -18.78
C MET A 228 -1.14 -2.38 -18.92
N PHE A 229 -1.57 -1.25 -19.50
CA PHE A 229 -2.99 -0.88 -19.55
C PHE A 229 -3.83 -1.86 -20.37
N SER A 230 -3.26 -2.44 -21.42
CA SER A 230 -3.93 -3.47 -22.22
C SER A 230 -4.23 -4.72 -21.38
N GLN A 231 -3.27 -5.17 -20.58
CA GLN A 231 -3.45 -6.32 -19.70
C GLN A 231 -4.45 -6.01 -18.56
N ILE A 232 -4.40 -4.81 -17.97
CA ILE A 232 -5.38 -4.39 -16.95
C ILE A 232 -6.81 -4.48 -17.51
N LYS A 233 -7.02 -4.02 -18.76
CA LYS A 233 -8.33 -4.07 -19.44
C LYS A 233 -8.84 -5.51 -19.65
N THR A 234 -7.98 -6.51 -19.69
CA THR A 234 -8.44 -7.89 -19.80
C THR A 234 -9.11 -8.37 -18.50
N PHE A 235 -8.62 -7.92 -17.37
CA PHE A 235 -9.12 -8.32 -16.05
C PHE A 235 -10.30 -7.47 -15.56
N PHE A 236 -10.27 -6.16 -15.78
CA PHE A 236 -11.26 -5.22 -15.23
C PHE A 236 -12.24 -4.77 -16.32
N LYS A 237 -13.53 -5.10 -16.16
CA LYS A 237 -14.57 -4.81 -17.18
C LYS A 237 -15.12 -3.39 -17.08
N THR A 238 -15.18 -2.83 -15.85
CA THR A 238 -15.59 -1.44 -15.60
C THR A 238 -14.39 -0.67 -15.08
N LEU A 239 -13.62 -0.08 -15.98
CA LEU A 239 -12.29 0.47 -15.71
C LEU A 239 -12.17 1.93 -16.13
N GLN A 240 -11.59 2.73 -15.25
CA GLN A 240 -11.04 4.06 -15.54
C GLN A 240 -9.55 4.07 -15.20
N ILE A 241 -8.75 4.80 -15.97
CA ILE A 241 -7.32 5.02 -15.69
C ILE A 241 -7.08 6.53 -15.73
N THR A 242 -6.46 7.07 -14.70
CA THR A 242 -6.12 8.49 -14.59
C THR A 242 -4.63 8.63 -14.25
N ILE A 243 -3.97 9.60 -14.90
CA ILE A 243 -2.57 9.94 -14.64
C ILE A 243 -2.54 11.26 -13.86
N ILE A 244 -1.83 11.29 -12.75
CA ILE A 244 -1.60 12.50 -11.96
C ILE A 244 -0.25 13.10 -12.36
N PRO A 245 -0.23 14.32 -12.92
CA PRO A 245 1.00 15.00 -13.31
C PRO A 245 1.90 15.28 -12.11
N ASP A 246 3.21 15.36 -12.36
CA ASP A 246 4.25 15.70 -11.39
C ASP A 246 4.27 14.79 -10.15
N ALA A 247 3.76 13.55 -10.26
CA ALA A 247 3.74 12.58 -9.18
C ALA A 247 4.56 11.34 -9.53
N GLY A 248 5.34 10.85 -8.57
CA GLY A 248 5.99 9.54 -8.58
C GLY A 248 5.12 8.49 -7.90
N HIS A 249 5.77 7.51 -7.26
CA HIS A 249 5.08 6.39 -6.61
C HIS A 249 4.27 6.79 -5.37
N TRP A 250 4.64 7.84 -4.67
CA TRP A 250 3.96 8.29 -3.44
C TRP A 250 2.98 9.44 -3.69
N LEU A 251 2.03 9.24 -4.59
CA LEU A 251 1.03 10.24 -4.99
C LEU A 251 0.31 10.89 -3.81
N HIS A 252 0.03 10.11 -2.76
CA HIS A 252 -0.64 10.59 -1.54
C HIS A 252 0.21 11.54 -0.69
N VAL A 253 1.50 11.64 -0.99
CA VAL A 253 2.46 12.59 -0.37
C VAL A 253 2.82 13.70 -1.34
N GLU A 254 3.06 13.36 -2.61
CA GLU A 254 3.57 14.27 -3.63
C GLU A 254 2.46 15.16 -4.22
N GLN A 255 1.27 14.60 -4.46
CA GLN A 255 0.11 15.29 -5.06
C GLN A 255 -1.20 14.94 -4.32
N PRO A 256 -1.30 15.17 -2.99
CA PRO A 256 -2.43 14.72 -2.18
C PRO A 256 -3.77 15.32 -2.61
N GLU A 257 -3.76 16.59 -3.03
CA GLU A 257 -4.97 17.32 -3.44
C GLU A 257 -5.52 16.76 -4.77
N ARG A 258 -4.65 16.54 -5.76
CA ARG A 258 -5.03 15.95 -7.04
C ARG A 258 -5.52 14.52 -6.89
N LEU A 259 -4.86 13.73 -6.04
CA LEU A 259 -5.33 12.38 -5.74
C LEU A 259 -6.72 12.41 -5.08
N LEU A 260 -6.92 13.29 -4.11
CA LEU A 260 -8.19 13.44 -3.41
C LEU A 260 -9.33 13.84 -4.35
N GLU A 261 -9.11 14.82 -5.23
CA GLU A 261 -10.07 15.25 -6.24
C GLU A 261 -10.43 14.08 -7.19
N THR A 262 -9.41 13.40 -7.70
CA THR A 262 -9.57 12.25 -8.61
C THR A 262 -10.44 11.14 -7.99
N VAL A 263 -10.18 10.77 -6.73
CA VAL A 263 -10.95 9.71 -6.07
C VAL A 263 -12.37 10.16 -5.72
N LYS A 264 -12.58 11.42 -5.33
CA LYS A 264 -13.93 11.97 -5.06
C LYS A 264 -14.81 11.93 -6.32
N ILE A 265 -14.30 12.40 -7.44
CA ILE A 265 -15.01 12.34 -8.73
C ILE A 265 -15.41 10.89 -9.08
N PHE A 266 -14.52 9.92 -8.82
CA PHE A 266 -14.84 8.53 -9.06
C PHE A 266 -15.87 7.96 -8.08
N PHE A 267 -15.85 8.37 -6.82
CA PHE A 267 -16.81 7.90 -5.82
C PHE A 267 -18.22 8.42 -6.07
N GLU A 268 -18.37 9.61 -6.63
CA GLU A 268 -19.67 10.27 -6.91
C GLU A 268 -20.33 9.74 -8.19
N LYS A 269 -19.61 9.10 -9.09
CA LYS A 269 -20.20 8.47 -10.29
C LYS A 269 -21.08 7.28 -9.90
N GLU A 270 -22.24 7.16 -10.50
CA GLU A 270 -23.14 6.00 -10.35
C GLU A 270 -22.59 4.74 -11.01
#